data_bc8255f1445d0a46471f8bed9e30cc76
#
_entry.id   bc8255f1445d0a46471f8bed9e30cc76
#
_cell.length_a   1.000
_cell.length_b   1.000
_cell.length_c   1.000
_cell.angle_alpha   90.00
_cell.angle_beta   90.00
_cell.angle_gamma   90.00
#
_symmetry.space_group_name_H-M   'P 1'
#
loop_
_entity.id
_entity.type
_entity.pdbx_description
1 polymer ?
#
loop_
_entity_poly.entity_id
_entity_poly.type
_entity_poly.pdbx_seq_one_letter_code
_entity_poly.pdbx_strand_id
1 'polypeptide(L)'
;MEDWKHCPQFAPLANLIRSHGSFAVIAHVHPDGDAIGSTLALGEALKQMGKKVVMMNEDGVPSNLAFMPGVENIIPTPDETVDVEVAISVDNGALKRLGERSLEALAGVKVWANIDHHRTNELFGDVQCVLPDECATGAVLYYFFKYLGIPVTPVMRDALYVAVSTDTGS
;
A
#
# COMPACT_ATOMS: atom_id res chain seq x y z
N MET A 1 -16.66 -6.84 -2.43
CA MET A 1 -17.11 -6.75 -0.99
C MET A 1 -18.45 -6.02 -0.94
N GLU A 2 -19.53 -6.70 -0.60
CA GLU A 2 -20.88 -6.08 -0.55
C GLU A 2 -21.10 -5.22 0.70
N ASP A 3 -20.52 -5.61 1.84
CA ASP A 3 -20.67 -4.89 3.12
C ASP A 3 -19.38 -4.29 3.66
N TRP A 4 -18.70 -3.48 2.84
CA TRP A 4 -17.45 -2.82 3.21
C TRP A 4 -17.58 -1.89 4.42
N LYS A 5 -18.79 -1.38 4.72
CA LYS A 5 -19.03 -0.48 5.86
C LYS A 5 -18.82 -1.18 7.21
N HIS A 6 -19.00 -2.49 7.25
CA HIS A 6 -18.85 -3.31 8.44
C HIS A 6 -17.60 -4.20 8.41
N CYS A 7 -16.66 -3.93 7.50
CA CYS A 7 -15.39 -4.66 7.47
C CYS A 7 -14.60 -4.44 8.77
N PRO A 8 -14.40 -5.48 9.60
CA PRO A 8 -13.79 -5.30 10.92
C PRO A 8 -12.31 -4.89 10.85
N GLN A 9 -11.63 -5.18 9.74
CA GLN A 9 -10.22 -4.82 9.52
C GLN A 9 -10.03 -3.33 9.22
N PHE A 10 -11.05 -2.62 8.74
CA PHE A 10 -10.94 -1.21 8.38
C PHE A 10 -10.84 -0.27 9.58
N ALA A 11 -11.53 -0.56 10.67
CA ALA A 11 -11.52 0.32 11.83
C ALA A 11 -10.13 0.43 12.51
N PRO A 12 -9.40 -0.68 12.78
CA PRO A 12 -8.03 -0.61 13.31
C PRO A 12 -7.07 0.14 12.38
N LEU A 13 -7.13 -0.12 11.06
CA LEU A 13 -6.29 0.56 10.08
C LEU A 13 -6.60 2.06 10.01
N ALA A 14 -7.88 2.44 10.02
CA ALA A 14 -8.29 3.84 10.04
C ALA A 14 -7.82 4.58 11.29
N ASN A 15 -7.88 3.93 12.45
CA ASN A 15 -7.39 4.49 13.71
C ASN A 15 -5.87 4.68 13.67
N LEU A 16 -5.13 3.71 13.16
CA LEU A 16 -3.68 3.82 12.97
C LEU A 16 -3.33 5.04 12.09
N ILE A 17 -4.00 5.19 10.96
CA ILE A 17 -3.74 6.31 10.04
C ILE A 17 -4.09 7.66 10.69
N ARG A 18 -5.19 7.74 11.43
CA ARG A 18 -5.58 9.00 12.11
C ARG A 18 -4.62 9.42 13.20
N SER A 19 -4.04 8.46 13.93
CA SER A 19 -3.17 8.70 15.10
C SER A 19 -1.72 9.03 14.79
N HIS A 20 -1.26 8.83 13.53
CA HIS A 20 0.14 9.07 13.13
C HIS A 20 0.23 10.12 12.01
N GLY A 21 1.39 10.77 11.91
CA GLY A 21 1.64 11.88 11.00
C GLY A 21 2.49 11.53 9.77
N SER A 22 3.30 10.46 9.86
CA SER A 22 4.25 10.11 8.80
C SER A 22 4.27 8.62 8.49
N PHE A 23 4.36 8.29 7.19
CA PHE A 23 4.18 6.93 6.68
C PHE A 23 5.19 6.60 5.58
N ALA A 24 5.71 5.38 5.59
CA ALA A 24 6.25 4.73 4.39
C ALA A 24 5.18 3.81 3.82
N VAL A 25 5.00 3.81 2.50
CA VAL A 25 4.17 2.84 1.77
C VAL A 25 5.07 2.05 0.85
N ILE A 26 5.02 0.73 0.97
CA ILE A 26 5.95 -0.19 0.29
C ILE A 26 5.25 -1.47 -0.14
N ALA A 27 5.65 -2.02 -1.28
CA ALA A 27 5.20 -3.33 -1.78
C ALA A 27 6.38 -4.31 -1.95
N HIS A 28 6.08 -5.52 -2.39
CA HIS A 28 7.09 -6.57 -2.57
C HIS A 28 8.12 -6.26 -3.66
N VAL A 29 9.28 -6.94 -3.61
CA VAL A 29 10.29 -6.95 -4.70
C VAL A 29 9.71 -7.58 -5.97
N HIS A 30 10.25 -7.21 -7.13
CA HIS A 30 9.69 -7.56 -8.43
C HIS A 30 8.22 -7.17 -8.54
N PRO A 31 7.91 -5.87 -8.30
CA PRO A 31 6.54 -5.42 -8.18
C PRO A 31 5.79 -5.53 -9.50
N ASP A 32 4.54 -5.94 -9.40
CA ASP A 32 3.58 -5.96 -10.50
C ASP A 32 2.64 -4.74 -10.46
N GLY A 33 1.57 -4.79 -11.24
CA GLY A 33 0.64 -3.66 -11.32
C GLY A 33 -0.20 -3.47 -10.06
N ASP A 34 -0.52 -4.55 -9.31
CA ASP A 34 -1.23 -4.39 -8.03
C ASP A 34 -0.31 -3.79 -6.96
N ALA A 35 0.93 -4.24 -6.89
CA ALA A 35 1.93 -3.70 -5.97
C ALA A 35 2.18 -2.20 -6.17
N ILE A 36 2.45 -1.77 -7.40
CA ILE A 36 2.73 -0.36 -7.73
C ILE A 36 1.45 0.50 -7.67
N GLY A 37 0.34 0.01 -8.23
CA GLY A 37 -0.94 0.72 -8.20
C GLY A 37 -1.45 0.92 -6.78
N SER A 38 -1.37 -0.09 -5.94
CA SER A 38 -1.75 -0.02 -4.52
C SER A 38 -0.85 0.91 -3.72
N THR A 39 0.48 0.89 -3.96
CA THR A 39 1.42 1.84 -3.34
C THR A 39 1.07 3.28 -3.70
N LEU A 40 0.84 3.57 -4.99
CA LEU A 40 0.50 4.91 -5.46
C LEU A 40 -0.86 5.37 -4.91
N ALA A 41 -1.90 4.53 -5.01
CA ALA A 41 -3.24 4.89 -4.56
C ALA A 41 -3.29 5.20 -3.06
N LEU A 42 -2.66 4.37 -2.23
CA LEU A 42 -2.61 4.59 -0.79
C LEU A 42 -1.77 5.83 -0.44
N GLY A 43 -0.62 6.01 -1.08
CA GLY A 43 0.24 7.17 -0.86
C GLY A 43 -0.49 8.49 -1.16
N GLU A 44 -1.23 8.56 -2.26
CA GLU A 44 -2.03 9.72 -2.63
C GLU A 44 -3.20 9.95 -1.66
N ALA A 45 -3.86 8.89 -1.18
CA ALA A 45 -4.90 8.99 -0.16
C ALA A 45 -4.35 9.57 1.16
N LEU A 46 -3.19 9.10 1.60
CA LEU A 46 -2.53 9.60 2.82
C LEU A 46 -2.12 11.09 2.67
N LYS A 47 -1.61 11.48 1.50
CA LYS A 47 -1.30 12.90 1.21
C LYS A 47 -2.55 13.79 1.27
N GLN A 48 -3.70 13.33 0.74
CA GLN A 48 -4.97 14.06 0.87
C GLN A 48 -5.38 14.24 2.35
N MET A 49 -5.02 13.30 3.23
CA MET A 49 -5.24 13.41 4.67
C MET A 49 -4.21 14.31 5.38
N GLY A 50 -3.31 14.97 4.63
CA GLY A 50 -2.27 15.83 5.18
C GLY A 50 -1.10 15.09 5.85
N LYS A 51 -0.92 13.81 5.54
CA LYS A 51 0.18 12.99 6.07
C LYS A 51 1.48 13.21 5.29
N LYS A 52 2.62 13.06 5.97
CA LYS A 52 3.92 12.94 5.31
C LYS A 52 4.06 11.51 4.80
N VAL A 53 4.39 11.34 3.51
CA VAL A 53 4.40 10.01 2.89
C VAL A 53 5.66 9.83 2.06
N VAL A 54 6.34 8.72 2.29
CA VAL A 54 7.39 8.17 1.43
C VAL A 54 6.81 6.93 0.76
N MET A 55 6.66 6.96 -0.56
CA MET A 55 6.32 5.78 -1.37
C MET A 55 7.62 5.21 -1.92
N MET A 56 7.88 3.94 -1.68
CA MET A 56 9.15 3.32 -2.09
C MET A 56 8.99 1.86 -2.51
N ASN A 57 9.92 1.38 -3.32
CA ASN A 57 10.05 -0.03 -3.67
C ASN A 57 11.53 -0.37 -3.89
N GLU A 58 11.96 -1.57 -3.49
CA GLU A 58 13.37 -1.96 -3.59
C GLU A 58 13.89 -1.96 -5.03
N ASP A 59 13.10 -2.49 -5.95
CA ASP A 59 13.45 -2.56 -7.38
C ASP A 59 13.00 -1.32 -8.16
N GLY A 60 12.29 -0.39 -7.50
CA GLY A 60 11.70 0.78 -8.15
C GLY A 60 10.47 0.39 -9.00
N VAL A 61 10.10 1.28 -9.92
CA VAL A 61 8.94 1.08 -10.80
C VAL A 61 9.35 0.39 -12.09
N PRO A 62 8.75 -0.76 -12.46
CA PRO A 62 9.00 -1.40 -13.75
C PRO A 62 8.66 -0.49 -14.93
N SER A 63 9.46 -0.54 -16.00
CA SER A 63 9.31 0.35 -17.16
C SER A 63 7.94 0.24 -17.86
N ASN A 64 7.33 -0.94 -17.85
CA ASN A 64 5.99 -1.18 -18.38
C ASN A 64 4.87 -0.55 -17.54
N LEU A 65 5.15 -0.07 -16.33
CA LEU A 65 4.22 0.65 -15.44
C LEU A 65 4.51 2.16 -15.37
N ALA A 66 5.57 2.63 -16.01
CA ALA A 66 5.99 4.03 -15.98
C ALA A 66 5.00 5.01 -16.67
N PHE A 67 3.97 4.48 -17.34
CA PHE A 67 2.93 5.29 -17.97
C PHE A 67 1.90 5.85 -16.99
N MET A 68 1.82 5.34 -15.77
CA MET A 68 0.83 5.79 -14.78
C MET A 68 1.19 7.18 -14.25
N PRO A 69 0.26 8.16 -14.31
CA PRO A 69 0.48 9.47 -13.72
C PRO A 69 0.74 9.39 -12.21
N GLY A 70 1.78 10.07 -11.73
CA GLY A 70 2.14 10.11 -10.32
C GLY A 70 3.09 8.99 -9.87
N VAL A 71 3.37 8.01 -10.73
CA VAL A 71 4.25 6.88 -10.41
C VAL A 71 5.70 7.31 -10.14
N GLU A 72 6.10 8.45 -10.67
CA GLU A 72 7.40 9.09 -10.42
C GLU A 72 7.62 9.48 -8.94
N ASN A 73 6.56 9.50 -8.15
CA ASN A 73 6.64 9.73 -6.70
C ASN A 73 7.01 8.47 -5.91
N ILE A 74 7.02 7.29 -6.54
CA ILE A 74 7.53 6.05 -5.94
C ILE A 74 9.04 6.01 -6.18
N ILE A 75 9.81 6.19 -5.15
CA ILE A 75 11.27 6.20 -5.23
C ILE A 75 11.86 4.79 -5.05
N PRO A 76 13.01 4.49 -5.65
CA PRO A 76 13.80 3.34 -5.23
C PRO A 76 14.15 3.46 -3.74
N THR A 77 14.24 2.32 -3.06
CA THR A 77 14.63 2.31 -1.64
C THR A 77 15.94 3.08 -1.44
N PRO A 78 15.95 4.10 -0.56
CA PRO A 78 17.18 4.85 -0.26
C PRO A 78 18.18 4.00 0.53
N ASP A 79 19.46 4.38 0.48
CA ASP A 79 20.51 3.74 1.27
C ASP A 79 20.50 4.20 2.75
N GLU A 80 19.89 5.37 3.02
CA GLU A 80 19.73 5.91 4.37
C GLU A 80 18.43 5.40 5.00
N THR A 81 18.39 5.47 6.33
CA THR A 81 17.16 5.14 7.08
C THR A 81 16.04 6.15 6.81
N VAL A 82 14.83 5.65 6.64
CA VAL A 82 13.62 6.46 6.45
C VAL A 82 12.99 6.77 7.80
N ASP A 83 12.94 8.06 8.14
CA ASP A 83 12.35 8.54 9.41
C ASP A 83 10.84 8.76 9.26
N VAL A 84 10.08 7.72 9.60
CA VAL A 84 8.61 7.72 9.62
C VAL A 84 8.10 6.95 10.83
N GLU A 85 6.88 7.29 11.26
CA GLU A 85 6.25 6.64 12.42
C GLU A 85 5.72 5.24 12.10
N VAL A 86 5.21 5.04 10.87
CA VAL A 86 4.53 3.81 10.44
C VAL A 86 5.01 3.38 9.07
N ALA A 87 5.23 2.09 8.88
CA ALA A 87 5.35 1.49 7.55
C ALA A 87 4.08 0.69 7.22
N ILE A 88 3.52 0.93 6.05
CA ILE A 88 2.38 0.17 5.51
C ILE A 88 2.87 -0.63 4.32
N SER A 89 2.89 -1.95 4.49
CA SER A 89 3.11 -2.88 3.40
C SER A 89 1.80 -3.11 2.65
N VAL A 90 1.82 -2.99 1.34
CA VAL A 90 0.69 -3.29 0.46
C VAL A 90 1.03 -4.43 -0.48
N ASP A 91 0.04 -5.26 -0.81
CA ASP A 91 0.15 -6.36 -1.75
C ASP A 91 1.35 -7.28 -1.47
N ASN A 92 1.47 -7.71 -0.22
CA ASN A 92 2.63 -8.47 0.21
C ASN A 92 2.27 -9.47 1.31
N GLY A 93 2.40 -10.75 1.00
CA GLY A 93 2.06 -11.85 1.90
C GLY A 93 3.12 -12.18 2.96
N ALA A 94 4.36 -11.69 2.82
CA ALA A 94 5.46 -12.04 3.74
C ALA A 94 6.46 -10.90 3.89
N LEU A 95 6.84 -10.56 5.12
CA LEU A 95 7.73 -9.43 5.41
C LEU A 95 9.05 -9.47 4.61
N LYS A 96 9.66 -10.64 4.47
CA LYS A 96 10.91 -10.84 3.73
C LYS A 96 10.83 -10.48 2.23
N ARG A 97 9.61 -10.47 1.65
CA ARG A 97 9.40 -10.10 0.25
C ARG A 97 9.51 -8.59 0.00
N LEU A 98 9.65 -7.77 1.03
CA LEU A 98 9.92 -6.33 0.88
C LEU A 98 11.34 -6.04 0.38
N GLY A 99 12.25 -7.01 0.49
CA GLY A 99 13.67 -6.88 0.16
C GLY A 99 14.54 -6.47 1.36
N GLU A 100 15.81 -6.86 1.31
CA GLU A 100 16.74 -6.63 2.44
C GLU A 100 17.05 -5.14 2.63
N ARG A 101 17.32 -4.40 1.55
CA ARG A 101 17.59 -2.96 1.60
C ARG A 101 16.40 -2.18 2.15
N SER A 102 15.19 -2.56 1.76
CA SER A 102 13.98 -1.92 2.25
C SER A 102 13.76 -2.17 3.74
N LEU A 103 14.04 -3.37 4.22
CA LEU A 103 13.96 -3.69 5.64
C LEU A 103 15.03 -2.95 6.45
N GLU A 104 16.24 -2.79 5.91
CA GLU A 104 17.31 -1.99 6.51
C GLU A 104 16.94 -0.51 6.58
N ALA A 105 16.43 0.07 5.47
CA ALA A 105 15.99 1.46 5.41
C ALA A 105 14.84 1.75 6.41
N LEU A 106 13.99 0.76 6.70
CA LEU A 106 12.87 0.86 7.63
C LEU A 106 13.15 0.27 9.03
N ALA A 107 14.40 -0.08 9.35
CA ALA A 107 14.75 -0.72 10.63
C ALA A 107 14.40 0.12 11.88
N GLY A 108 14.28 1.45 11.74
CA GLY A 108 13.85 2.35 12.82
C GLY A 108 12.34 2.39 13.06
N VAL A 109 11.53 1.86 12.13
CA VAL A 109 10.07 1.90 12.20
C VAL A 109 9.57 0.86 13.20
N LYS A 110 8.75 1.31 14.15
CA LYS A 110 8.24 0.44 15.24
C LYS A 110 6.84 -0.07 15.01
N VAL A 111 6.08 0.56 14.15
CA VAL A 111 4.68 0.21 13.89
C VAL A 111 4.50 -0.17 12.43
N TRP A 112 3.99 -1.37 12.20
CA TRP A 112 3.77 -1.90 10.86
C TRP A 112 2.30 -2.21 10.63
N ALA A 113 1.81 -1.88 9.44
CA ALA A 113 0.54 -2.37 8.93
C ALA A 113 0.74 -3.17 7.65
N ASN A 114 -0.16 -4.12 7.41
CA ASN A 114 -0.19 -4.90 6.18
C ASN A 114 -1.59 -4.85 5.57
N ILE A 115 -1.68 -4.46 4.31
CA ILE A 115 -2.91 -4.44 3.51
C ILE A 115 -2.70 -5.38 2.33
N ASP A 116 -3.49 -6.45 2.26
CA ASP A 116 -3.24 -7.53 1.30
C ASP A 116 -4.51 -8.32 0.96
N HIS A 117 -4.45 -9.09 -0.13
CA HIS A 117 -5.51 -10.02 -0.52
C HIS A 117 -5.01 -11.48 -0.65
N HIS A 118 -3.73 -11.74 -0.45
CA HIS A 118 -3.17 -13.09 -0.61
C HIS A 118 -3.64 -14.05 0.46
N ARG A 119 -4.16 -15.23 0.06
CA ARG A 119 -4.57 -16.32 0.99
C ARG A 119 -3.40 -16.90 1.79
N THR A 120 -2.19 -16.75 1.30
CA THR A 120 -0.94 -17.24 1.92
C THR A 120 -0.26 -16.21 2.79
N ASN A 121 -0.95 -15.11 3.13
CA ASN A 121 -0.37 -14.05 3.96
C ASN A 121 0.04 -14.58 5.34
N GLU A 122 1.26 -14.23 5.77
CA GLU A 122 1.84 -14.64 7.06
C GLU A 122 1.29 -13.82 8.24
N LEU A 123 0.40 -12.87 7.98
CA LEU A 123 -0.23 -11.98 8.96
C LEU A 123 0.80 -11.21 9.80
N PHE A 124 1.79 -10.63 9.14
CA PHE A 124 2.80 -9.81 9.80
C PHE A 124 2.32 -8.37 10.04
N GLY A 125 2.96 -7.67 10.98
CA GLY A 125 2.62 -6.31 11.35
C GLY A 125 1.66 -6.22 12.53
N ASP A 126 1.57 -5.02 13.09
CA ASP A 126 0.75 -4.73 14.28
C ASP A 126 -0.74 -4.55 13.92
N VAL A 127 -1.00 -4.06 12.69
CA VAL A 127 -2.34 -3.88 12.14
C VAL A 127 -2.43 -4.59 10.78
N GLN A 128 -3.45 -5.43 10.65
CA GLN A 128 -3.62 -6.26 9.46
C GLN A 128 -4.98 -5.99 8.82
N CYS A 129 -4.97 -5.76 7.51
CA CYS A 129 -6.14 -5.64 6.67
C CYS A 129 -6.00 -6.61 5.50
N VAL A 130 -6.10 -7.90 5.80
CA VAL A 130 -5.94 -8.99 4.81
C VAL A 130 -7.31 -9.54 4.46
N LEU A 131 -7.70 -9.40 3.19
CA LEU A 131 -9.03 -9.74 2.67
C LEU A 131 -8.91 -10.73 1.48
N PRO A 132 -8.74 -12.03 1.74
CA PRO A 132 -8.41 -13.03 0.73
C PRO A 132 -9.51 -13.32 -0.30
N ASP A 133 -10.70 -12.80 -0.11
CA ASP A 133 -11.83 -12.94 -1.05
C ASP A 133 -11.93 -11.77 -2.04
N GLU A 134 -11.09 -10.75 -1.88
CA GLU A 134 -10.97 -9.66 -2.86
C GLU A 134 -10.04 -10.05 -4.01
N CYS A 135 -10.32 -9.49 -5.19
CA CYS A 135 -9.60 -9.87 -6.41
C CYS A 135 -8.20 -9.23 -6.53
N ALA A 136 -7.90 -8.21 -5.73
CA ALA A 136 -6.65 -7.46 -5.76
C ALA A 136 -6.55 -6.61 -4.48
N THR A 137 -5.34 -6.23 -4.08
CA THR A 137 -5.11 -5.25 -2.99
C THR A 137 -5.68 -3.88 -3.37
N GLY A 138 -5.64 -3.50 -4.65
CA GLY A 138 -6.31 -2.30 -5.15
C GLY A 138 -7.82 -2.29 -4.89
N ALA A 139 -8.50 -3.42 -4.96
CA ALA A 139 -9.92 -3.53 -4.62
C ALA A 139 -10.16 -3.32 -3.12
N VAL A 140 -9.31 -3.88 -2.25
CA VAL A 140 -9.34 -3.63 -0.79
C VAL A 140 -9.21 -2.14 -0.49
N LEU A 141 -8.23 -1.47 -1.12
CA LEU A 141 -7.99 -0.03 -0.94
C LEU A 141 -9.16 0.82 -1.42
N TYR A 142 -9.78 0.48 -2.55
CA TYR A 142 -10.97 1.19 -3.03
C TYR A 142 -12.08 1.21 -1.98
N TYR A 143 -12.40 0.07 -1.37
CA TYR A 143 -13.41 0.00 -0.33
C TYR A 143 -12.98 0.70 0.96
N PHE A 144 -11.68 0.63 1.29
CA PHE A 144 -11.14 1.34 2.43
C PHE A 144 -11.23 2.87 2.27
N PHE A 145 -10.96 3.41 1.07
CA PHE A 145 -11.13 4.84 0.79
C PHE A 145 -12.60 5.27 0.93
N LYS A 146 -13.54 4.44 0.46
CA LYS A 146 -14.98 4.69 0.70
C LYS A 146 -15.33 4.69 2.18
N TYR A 147 -14.75 3.76 2.96
CA TYR A 147 -14.93 3.71 4.42
C TYR A 147 -14.40 4.97 5.10
N LEU A 148 -13.28 5.51 4.67
CA LEU A 148 -12.69 6.75 5.19
C LEU A 148 -13.40 8.02 4.70
N GLY A 149 -14.24 7.92 3.66
CA GLY A 149 -14.86 9.08 3.01
C GLY A 149 -13.87 9.89 2.17
N ILE A 150 -12.77 9.27 1.71
CA ILE A 150 -11.76 9.92 0.88
C ILE A 150 -12.22 9.89 -0.58
N PRO A 151 -12.28 11.05 -1.28
CA PRO A 151 -12.58 11.07 -2.70
C PRO A 151 -11.43 10.44 -3.51
N VAL A 152 -11.78 9.57 -4.46
CA VAL A 152 -10.80 8.97 -5.37
C VAL A 152 -10.46 10.00 -6.46
N THR A 153 -9.20 10.44 -6.48
CA THR A 153 -8.68 11.35 -7.51
C THR A 153 -8.46 10.63 -8.84
N PRO A 154 -8.27 11.36 -9.96
CA PRO A 154 -7.90 10.72 -11.23
C PRO A 154 -6.64 9.85 -11.14
N VAL A 155 -5.61 10.29 -10.42
CA VAL A 155 -4.38 9.51 -10.20
C VAL A 155 -4.68 8.21 -9.44
N MET A 156 -5.43 8.29 -8.35
CA MET A 156 -5.83 7.10 -7.58
C MET A 156 -6.70 6.15 -8.40
N ARG A 157 -7.62 6.69 -9.21
CA ARG A 157 -8.48 5.89 -10.09
C ARG A 157 -7.66 5.07 -11.08
N ASP A 158 -6.70 5.71 -11.74
CA ASP A 158 -5.87 5.07 -12.75
C ASP A 158 -4.95 4.02 -12.11
N ALA A 159 -4.39 4.32 -10.93
CA ALA A 159 -3.60 3.38 -10.13
C ALA A 159 -4.42 2.15 -9.68
N LEU A 160 -5.62 2.36 -9.15
CA LEU A 160 -6.54 1.27 -8.75
C LEU A 160 -6.99 0.43 -9.95
N TYR A 161 -7.20 1.07 -11.12
CA TYR A 161 -7.55 0.35 -12.34
C TYR A 161 -6.41 -0.59 -12.76
N VAL A 162 -5.16 -0.11 -12.77
CA VAL A 162 -4.00 -0.94 -13.11
C VAL A 162 -3.86 -2.09 -12.10
N ALA A 163 -3.99 -1.80 -10.80
CA ALA A 163 -3.93 -2.81 -9.75
C ALA A 163 -4.92 -3.96 -9.99
N VAL A 164 -6.19 -3.64 -10.13
CA VAL A 164 -7.24 -4.66 -10.35
C VAL A 164 -7.10 -5.35 -11.70
N SER A 165 -6.76 -4.61 -12.77
CA SER A 165 -6.64 -5.16 -14.12
C SER A 165 -5.52 -6.20 -14.21
N THR A 166 -4.34 -5.92 -13.64
CA THR A 166 -3.21 -6.83 -13.71
C THR A 166 -3.45 -8.12 -12.93
N ASP A 167 -4.08 -8.02 -11.79
CA ASP A 167 -4.32 -9.17 -10.92
C ASP A 167 -5.48 -10.06 -11.39
N THR A 168 -6.42 -9.50 -12.14
CA THR A 168 -7.54 -10.27 -12.73
C THR A 168 -7.23 -10.80 -14.14
N GLY A 169 -6.09 -10.48 -14.71
CA GLY A 169 -5.60 -11.02 -16.00
C GLY A 169 -6.33 -10.45 -17.21
N SER A 170 -6.86 -9.26 -17.15
CA SER A 170 -7.53 -8.58 -18.26
C SER A 170 -6.58 -7.68 -19.03
#